data_abf0ecf414d4f4c5cea838b5d357863b
#
_entry.id   abf0ecf414d4f4c5cea838b5d357863b
#
_cell.length_a   1.000
_cell.length_b   1.000
_cell.length_c   1.000
_cell.angle_alpha   90.00
_cell.angle_beta   90.00
_cell.angle_gamma   90.00
#
_symmetry.space_group_name_H-M   'P 1'
#
loop_
_entity.id
_entity.type
_entity.pdbx_description
1 polymer ?
#
loop_
_entity_poly.entity_id
_entity_poly.type
_entity_poly.pdbx_seq_one_letter_code
_entity_poly.pdbx_strand_id
1 'polypeptide(L)'
;MGLSVNTNVASLNAQMNLSKSSSRLQQSMERLSTGLQINKAADSAAGLVISEMQRKEISGLSGAIKNIERGVNAVQTAESGLGEVNDLLLKVRSLTVDSANAATQDSASLAANQAEAGKLLASITRISDTTKFGTTNLLDGSFSAKQFQIGAFSGENTSLTIADTDAASLSIDAIDMTTTAGANAALISVDAAISTVAMARGTLGAFQSGTLEATKNNNTSQLVNLQAAESNLRDTDYQKEIASFTSEQIRSQVASTVLGMANQSSQQIVSLLRG
;
A
#
# COMPACT_ATOMS: atom_id res chain seq x y z
N MET A 1 -26.77 45.22 45.80
CA MET A 1 -27.33 45.04 44.46
C MET A 1 -28.75 45.53 44.50
N GLY A 2 -29.15 46.47 43.63
CA GLY A 2 -30.52 46.97 43.62
C GLY A 2 -31.48 45.90 43.14
N LEU A 3 -32.59 45.72 43.84
CA LEU A 3 -33.65 44.82 43.48
C LEU A 3 -34.45 45.42 42.33
N SER A 4 -34.12 45.06 41.08
CA SER A 4 -34.93 45.44 39.90
C SER A 4 -35.95 44.36 39.57
N VAL A 5 -37.23 44.74 39.51
CA VAL A 5 -38.36 43.83 39.23
C VAL A 5 -38.47 43.51 37.73
N ASN A 6 -38.10 44.44 36.86
CA ASN A 6 -38.24 44.28 35.40
C ASN A 6 -37.08 43.47 34.76
N THR A 7 -35.92 43.36 35.39
CA THR A 7 -34.77 42.62 34.82
C THR A 7 -34.12 41.80 35.92
N ASN A 8 -34.32 40.48 35.91
CA ASN A 8 -33.66 39.58 36.85
C ASN A 8 -32.27 39.17 36.33
N VAL A 9 -31.23 39.98 36.71
CA VAL A 9 -29.83 39.73 36.30
C VAL A 9 -29.30 38.37 36.79
N ALA A 10 -29.75 37.90 37.97
CA ALA A 10 -29.37 36.60 38.50
C ALA A 10 -29.89 35.45 37.62
N SER A 11 -31.16 35.55 37.18
CA SER A 11 -31.77 34.58 36.28
C SER A 11 -31.08 34.60 34.91
N LEU A 12 -30.75 35.78 34.35
CA LEU A 12 -30.02 35.86 33.07
C LEU A 12 -28.61 35.25 33.16
N ASN A 13 -27.89 35.48 34.24
CA ASN A 13 -26.57 34.86 34.47
C ASN A 13 -26.70 33.32 34.62
N ALA A 14 -27.71 32.87 35.36
CA ALA A 14 -27.96 31.40 35.49
C ALA A 14 -28.31 30.77 34.14
N GLN A 15 -29.12 31.45 33.32
CA GLN A 15 -29.51 31.00 31.98
C GLN A 15 -28.28 30.96 31.03
N MET A 16 -27.40 31.97 31.07
CA MET A 16 -26.14 31.97 30.30
C MET A 16 -25.22 30.80 30.72
N ASN A 17 -25.11 30.54 32.02
CA ASN A 17 -24.30 29.45 32.52
C ASN A 17 -24.88 28.07 32.15
N LEU A 18 -26.21 27.91 32.22
CA LEU A 18 -26.88 26.71 31.77
C LEU A 18 -26.67 26.47 30.28
N SER A 19 -26.82 27.50 29.44
CA SER A 19 -26.57 27.40 28.00
C SER A 19 -25.14 27.01 27.69
N LYS A 20 -24.14 27.61 28.37
CA LYS A 20 -22.70 27.24 28.21
C LYS A 20 -22.43 25.79 28.63
N SER A 21 -22.99 25.35 29.76
CA SER A 21 -22.82 23.98 30.25
C SER A 21 -23.48 22.96 29.30
N SER A 22 -24.67 23.27 28.79
CA SER A 22 -25.38 22.44 27.80
C SER A 22 -24.57 22.32 26.49
N SER A 23 -24.00 23.41 25.99
CA SER A 23 -23.14 23.36 24.78
C SER A 23 -21.89 22.52 24.98
N ARG A 24 -21.24 22.64 26.16
CA ARG A 24 -20.06 21.79 26.48
C ARG A 24 -20.42 20.32 26.64
N LEU A 25 -21.58 20.03 27.24
CA LEU A 25 -22.10 18.68 27.36
C LEU A 25 -22.32 18.05 25.99
N GLN A 26 -22.90 18.80 25.05
CA GLN A 26 -23.12 18.36 23.67
C GLN A 26 -21.76 18.10 22.96
N GLN A 27 -20.78 18.97 23.16
CA GLN A 27 -19.44 18.77 22.59
C GLN A 27 -18.75 17.52 23.14
N SER A 28 -18.82 17.30 24.48
CA SER A 28 -18.29 16.08 25.08
C SER A 28 -19.00 14.82 24.59
N MET A 29 -20.33 14.85 24.42
CA MET A 29 -21.06 13.75 23.80
C MET A 29 -20.63 13.47 22.36
N GLU A 30 -20.41 14.51 21.56
CA GLU A 30 -19.92 14.38 20.18
C GLU A 30 -18.54 13.71 20.17
N ARG A 31 -17.59 14.14 21.02
CA ARG A 31 -16.25 13.57 21.14
C ARG A 31 -16.28 12.11 21.62
N LEU A 32 -17.09 11.79 22.61
CA LEU A 32 -17.26 10.42 23.10
C LEU A 32 -17.90 9.50 22.05
N SER A 33 -18.85 10.03 21.26
CA SER A 33 -19.53 9.27 20.22
C SER A 33 -18.65 9.01 19.00
N THR A 34 -17.81 9.99 18.60
CA THR A 34 -16.94 9.87 17.42
C THR A 34 -15.59 9.26 17.77
N GLY A 35 -15.17 9.32 19.05
CA GLY A 35 -13.82 8.97 19.48
C GLY A 35 -12.77 10.00 19.12
N LEU A 36 -13.18 11.16 18.56
CA LEU A 36 -12.27 12.18 18.06
C LEU A 36 -12.36 13.47 18.87
N GLN A 37 -11.21 14.02 19.25
CA GLN A 37 -11.11 15.32 19.90
C GLN A 37 -11.35 16.47 18.91
N ILE A 38 -10.91 16.31 17.65
CA ILE A 38 -11.08 17.28 16.56
C ILE A 38 -12.10 16.71 15.56
N ASN A 39 -13.34 17.18 15.65
CA ASN A 39 -14.43 16.81 14.75
C ASN A 39 -14.69 17.88 13.68
N LYS A 40 -14.53 19.15 14.05
CA LYS A 40 -14.85 20.32 13.22
C LYS A 40 -13.68 21.29 13.16
N ALA A 41 -13.65 22.11 12.13
CA ALA A 41 -12.64 23.18 12.00
C ALA A 41 -12.67 24.17 13.18
N ALA A 42 -13.85 24.32 13.82
CA ALA A 42 -14.00 25.15 15.01
C ALA A 42 -13.30 24.61 16.26
N ASP A 43 -13.06 23.30 16.35
CA ASP A 43 -12.36 22.68 17.48
C ASP A 43 -10.85 22.99 17.43
N SER A 44 -10.24 22.89 16.26
CA SER A 44 -8.84 23.25 15.98
C SER A 44 -8.61 23.35 14.47
N ALA A 45 -8.57 24.55 13.92
CA ALA A 45 -8.33 24.72 12.49
C ALA A 45 -6.95 24.19 12.06
N ALA A 46 -5.89 24.48 12.81
CA ALA A 46 -4.55 24.00 12.53
C ALA A 46 -4.44 22.46 12.69
N GLY A 47 -5.00 21.91 13.77
CA GLY A 47 -5.02 20.45 14.00
C GLY A 47 -5.76 19.69 12.91
N LEU A 48 -6.91 20.22 12.45
CA LEU A 48 -7.66 19.61 11.35
C LEU A 48 -6.82 19.58 10.06
N VAL A 49 -6.19 20.70 9.68
CA VAL A 49 -5.36 20.75 8.46
C VAL A 49 -4.22 19.74 8.54
N ILE A 50 -3.50 19.68 9.67
CA ILE A 50 -2.39 18.73 9.87
C ILE A 50 -2.92 17.29 9.79
N SER A 51 -4.02 16.96 10.47
CA SER A 51 -4.58 15.59 10.45
C SER A 51 -5.04 15.18 9.05
N GLU A 52 -5.65 16.08 8.27
CA GLU A 52 -6.05 15.78 6.89
C GLU A 52 -4.83 15.61 5.97
N MET A 53 -3.73 16.34 6.18
CA MET A 53 -2.47 16.09 5.48
C MET A 53 -1.89 14.71 5.83
N GLN A 54 -1.87 14.35 7.11
CA GLN A 54 -1.41 13.02 7.55
C GLN A 54 -2.30 11.90 6.99
N ARG A 55 -3.61 12.06 7.00
CA ARG A 55 -4.56 11.09 6.41
C ARG A 55 -4.39 10.91 4.91
N LYS A 56 -4.13 12.00 4.19
CA LYS A 56 -3.78 11.94 2.76
C LYS A 56 -2.53 11.08 2.56
N GLU A 57 -1.49 11.28 3.37
CA GLU A 57 -0.23 10.55 3.27
C GLU A 57 -0.42 9.08 3.68
N ILE A 58 -1.13 8.79 4.76
CA ILE A 58 -1.52 7.43 5.19
C ILE A 58 -2.24 6.68 4.07
N SER A 59 -3.21 7.33 3.42
CA SER A 59 -3.94 6.75 2.28
C SER A 59 -3.02 6.48 1.08
N GLY A 60 -2.10 7.41 0.79
CA GLY A 60 -1.09 7.28 -0.26
C GLY A 60 -0.14 6.11 0.00
N LEU A 61 0.43 6.02 1.21
CA LEU A 61 1.32 4.92 1.61
C LEU A 61 0.60 3.56 1.57
N SER A 62 -0.65 3.50 2.03
CA SER A 62 -1.44 2.27 1.94
C SER A 62 -1.66 1.83 0.49
N GLY A 63 -1.90 2.78 -0.42
CA GLY A 63 -1.98 2.53 -1.86
C GLY A 63 -0.64 2.07 -2.44
N ALA A 64 0.46 2.71 -2.06
CA ALA A 64 1.81 2.36 -2.49
C ALA A 64 2.21 0.95 -2.04
N ILE A 65 1.92 0.57 -0.80
CA ILE A 65 2.18 -0.79 -0.28
C ILE A 65 1.45 -1.84 -1.13
N LYS A 66 0.17 -1.61 -1.45
CA LYS A 66 -0.60 -2.52 -2.33
C LYS A 66 -0.01 -2.60 -3.75
N ASN A 67 0.49 -1.48 -4.29
CA ASN A 67 1.15 -1.46 -5.59
C ASN A 67 2.47 -2.24 -5.57
N ILE A 68 3.25 -2.11 -4.50
CA ILE A 68 4.48 -2.89 -4.28
C ILE A 68 4.16 -4.38 -4.22
N GLU A 69 3.12 -4.80 -3.50
CA GLU A 69 2.70 -6.21 -3.42
C GLU A 69 2.31 -6.77 -4.79
N ARG A 70 1.60 -5.98 -5.61
CA ARG A 70 1.32 -6.36 -7.00
C ARG A 70 2.59 -6.46 -7.83
N GLY A 71 3.56 -5.54 -7.62
CA GLY A 71 4.87 -5.59 -8.25
C GLY A 71 5.64 -6.86 -7.89
N VAL A 72 5.67 -7.23 -6.61
CA VAL A 72 6.29 -8.48 -6.13
C VAL A 72 5.65 -9.70 -6.81
N ASN A 73 4.33 -9.77 -6.86
CA ASN A 73 3.62 -10.87 -7.52
C ASN A 73 3.93 -10.96 -9.02
N ALA A 74 4.05 -9.81 -9.70
CA ALA A 74 4.44 -9.77 -11.12
C ALA A 74 5.88 -10.27 -11.33
N VAL A 75 6.82 -9.85 -10.48
CA VAL A 75 8.22 -10.32 -10.52
C VAL A 75 8.30 -11.82 -10.27
N GLN A 76 7.60 -12.34 -9.28
CA GLN A 76 7.56 -13.77 -8.97
C GLN A 76 6.97 -14.61 -10.12
N THR A 77 5.95 -14.07 -10.82
CA THR A 77 5.39 -14.71 -12.00
C THR A 77 6.42 -14.77 -13.13
N ALA A 78 7.14 -13.68 -13.37
CA ALA A 78 8.21 -13.65 -14.35
C ALA A 78 9.35 -14.60 -13.98
N GLU A 79 9.76 -14.62 -12.72
CA GLU A 79 10.82 -15.53 -12.23
C GLU A 79 10.44 -17.00 -12.39
N SER A 80 9.19 -17.36 -12.13
CA SER A 80 8.70 -18.72 -12.36
C SER A 80 8.77 -19.10 -13.82
N GLY A 81 8.38 -18.21 -14.75
CA GLY A 81 8.51 -18.44 -16.19
C GLY A 81 9.97 -18.58 -16.63
N LEU A 82 10.87 -17.74 -16.11
CA LEU A 82 12.31 -17.84 -16.37
C LEU A 82 12.93 -19.11 -15.77
N GLY A 83 12.38 -19.63 -14.68
CA GLY A 83 12.78 -20.93 -14.11
C GLY A 83 12.51 -22.06 -15.09
N GLU A 84 11.30 -22.13 -15.64
CA GLU A 84 10.94 -23.13 -16.65
C GLU A 84 11.78 -22.99 -17.95
N VAL A 85 12.03 -21.76 -18.40
CA VAL A 85 12.94 -21.51 -19.55
C VAL A 85 14.33 -22.04 -19.26
N ASN A 86 14.89 -21.80 -18.07
CA ASN A 86 16.18 -22.30 -17.68
C ASN A 86 16.24 -23.85 -17.68
N ASP A 87 15.21 -24.49 -17.18
CA ASP A 87 15.14 -25.96 -17.15
C ASP A 87 15.06 -26.56 -18.57
N LEU A 88 14.35 -25.89 -19.48
CA LEU A 88 14.32 -26.28 -20.89
C LEU A 88 15.69 -26.05 -21.56
N LEU A 89 16.37 -24.94 -21.27
CA LEU A 89 17.72 -24.68 -21.77
C LEU A 89 18.73 -25.73 -21.31
N LEU A 90 18.65 -26.19 -20.06
CA LEU A 90 19.49 -27.28 -19.57
C LEU A 90 19.24 -28.59 -20.30
N LYS A 91 17.99 -28.89 -20.70
CA LYS A 91 17.67 -30.04 -21.56
C LYS A 91 18.26 -29.86 -22.96
N VAL A 92 18.10 -28.69 -23.58
CA VAL A 92 18.70 -28.39 -24.89
C VAL A 92 20.23 -28.54 -24.80
N ARG A 93 20.85 -28.04 -23.72
CA ARG A 93 22.28 -28.21 -23.47
C ARG A 93 22.71 -29.66 -23.42
N SER A 94 21.94 -30.51 -22.72
CA SER A 94 22.21 -31.94 -22.65
C SER A 94 22.21 -32.61 -24.03
N LEU A 95 21.19 -32.32 -24.87
CA LEU A 95 21.09 -32.80 -26.23
C LEU A 95 22.24 -32.29 -27.11
N THR A 96 22.64 -31.04 -26.90
CA THR A 96 23.76 -30.43 -27.62
C THR A 96 25.10 -31.11 -27.28
N VAL A 97 25.34 -31.40 -25.99
CA VAL A 97 26.53 -32.15 -25.54
C VAL A 97 26.54 -33.56 -26.12
N ASP A 98 25.40 -34.24 -26.12
CA ASP A 98 25.26 -35.56 -26.69
C ASP A 98 25.54 -35.55 -28.20
N SER A 99 25.00 -34.55 -28.92
CA SER A 99 25.22 -34.40 -30.38
C SER A 99 26.68 -33.99 -30.73
N ALA A 100 27.42 -33.40 -29.80
CA ALA A 100 28.84 -33.08 -30.01
C ALA A 100 29.75 -34.31 -29.98
N ASN A 101 29.28 -35.46 -29.57
CA ASN A 101 30.05 -36.70 -29.48
C ASN A 101 30.08 -37.44 -30.82
N ALA A 102 31.12 -37.17 -31.61
CA ALA A 102 31.30 -37.80 -32.94
C ALA A 102 31.54 -39.33 -32.91
N ALA A 103 31.92 -39.88 -31.76
CA ALA A 103 32.30 -41.29 -31.67
C ALA A 103 31.11 -42.25 -31.53
N THR A 104 29.96 -41.76 -31.04
CA THR A 104 28.83 -42.60 -30.68
C THR A 104 27.51 -42.19 -31.34
N GLN A 105 27.46 -41.06 -32.05
CA GLN A 105 26.27 -40.52 -32.70
C GLN A 105 26.27 -40.80 -34.20
N ASP A 106 25.22 -41.40 -34.70
CA ASP A 106 24.93 -41.52 -36.13
C ASP A 106 24.04 -40.36 -36.62
N SER A 107 23.88 -40.29 -37.96
CA SER A 107 23.08 -39.19 -38.55
C SER A 107 21.57 -39.22 -38.12
N ALA A 108 21.06 -40.43 -37.81
CA ALA A 108 19.67 -40.57 -37.38
C ALA A 108 19.49 -40.08 -35.95
N SER A 109 20.44 -40.37 -35.05
CA SER A 109 20.47 -39.87 -33.68
C SER A 109 20.62 -38.34 -33.63
N LEU A 110 21.50 -37.78 -34.45
CA LEU A 110 21.69 -36.32 -34.56
C LEU A 110 20.40 -35.64 -35.05
N ALA A 111 19.73 -36.22 -36.06
CA ALA A 111 18.46 -35.68 -36.57
C ALA A 111 17.33 -35.78 -35.50
N ALA A 112 17.30 -36.85 -34.70
CA ALA A 112 16.36 -36.96 -33.59
C ALA A 112 16.61 -35.91 -32.49
N ASN A 113 17.86 -35.72 -32.09
CA ASN A 113 18.26 -34.67 -31.11
C ASN A 113 17.90 -33.29 -31.62
N GLN A 114 18.14 -32.99 -32.90
CA GLN A 114 17.75 -31.73 -33.53
C GLN A 114 16.23 -31.52 -33.50
N ALA A 115 15.46 -32.53 -33.81
CA ALA A 115 13.99 -32.47 -33.78
C ALA A 115 13.45 -32.24 -32.36
N GLU A 116 14.05 -32.88 -31.35
CA GLU A 116 13.70 -32.73 -29.95
C GLU A 116 14.06 -31.33 -29.47
N ALA A 117 15.27 -30.85 -29.75
CA ALA A 117 15.68 -29.47 -29.40
C ALA A 117 14.75 -28.43 -30.04
N GLY A 118 14.38 -28.59 -31.29
CA GLY A 118 13.42 -27.71 -31.94
C GLY A 118 12.08 -27.59 -31.21
N LYS A 119 11.55 -28.72 -30.64
CA LYS A 119 10.36 -28.68 -29.80
C LYS A 119 10.59 -27.99 -28.46
N LEU A 120 11.76 -28.14 -27.84
CA LEU A 120 12.12 -27.44 -26.61
C LEU A 120 12.24 -25.93 -26.83
N LEU A 121 12.88 -25.52 -27.92
CA LEU A 121 12.97 -24.10 -28.31
C LEU A 121 11.60 -23.47 -28.59
N ALA A 122 10.74 -24.17 -29.30
CA ALA A 122 9.35 -23.75 -29.49
C ALA A 122 8.58 -23.62 -28.15
N SER A 123 8.89 -24.47 -27.17
CA SER A 123 8.31 -24.38 -25.83
C SER A 123 8.86 -23.19 -25.05
N ILE A 124 10.14 -22.84 -25.20
CA ILE A 124 10.74 -21.63 -24.62
C ILE A 124 10.04 -20.38 -25.15
N THR A 125 9.92 -20.25 -26.48
CA THR A 125 9.20 -19.13 -27.11
C THR A 125 7.77 -19.06 -26.62
N ARG A 126 7.05 -20.17 -26.53
CA ARG A 126 5.68 -20.21 -26.03
C ARG A 126 5.59 -19.75 -24.57
N ILE A 127 6.55 -20.13 -23.70
CA ILE A 127 6.56 -19.68 -22.31
C ILE A 127 6.81 -18.16 -22.26
N SER A 128 7.73 -17.64 -23.08
CA SER A 128 7.97 -16.20 -23.18
C SER A 128 6.70 -15.44 -23.57
N ASP A 129 5.99 -15.89 -24.60
CA ASP A 129 4.78 -15.27 -25.11
C ASP A 129 3.57 -15.37 -24.16
N THR A 130 3.49 -16.45 -23.39
CA THR A 130 2.30 -16.74 -22.57
C THR A 130 2.44 -16.36 -21.11
N THR A 131 3.64 -16.05 -20.63
CA THR A 131 3.85 -15.62 -19.24
C THR A 131 3.34 -14.20 -19.05
N LYS A 132 2.21 -14.07 -18.32
CA LYS A 132 1.46 -12.81 -18.14
C LYS A 132 1.15 -12.55 -16.69
N PHE A 133 1.09 -11.28 -16.34
CA PHE A 133 0.45 -10.81 -15.12
C PHE A 133 -0.78 -9.96 -15.48
N GLY A 134 -1.96 -10.50 -15.27
CA GLY A 134 -3.20 -9.95 -15.81
C GLY A 134 -3.21 -9.94 -17.34
N THR A 135 -3.22 -8.75 -17.94
CA THR A 135 -3.18 -8.58 -19.41
C THR A 135 -1.79 -8.22 -19.96
N THR A 136 -0.80 -8.07 -19.07
CA THR A 136 0.54 -7.61 -19.45
C THR A 136 1.48 -8.80 -19.59
N ASN A 137 2.10 -8.97 -20.76
CA ASN A 137 3.15 -9.95 -20.97
C ASN A 137 4.40 -9.49 -20.19
N LEU A 138 5.16 -10.46 -19.68
CA LEU A 138 6.31 -10.18 -18.83
C LEU A 138 7.65 -10.52 -19.50
N LEU A 139 7.68 -11.52 -20.41
CA LEU A 139 8.92 -12.11 -20.94
C LEU A 139 9.12 -11.90 -22.45
N ASP A 140 8.18 -11.23 -23.13
CA ASP A 140 8.18 -10.98 -24.57
C ASP A 140 8.87 -9.64 -24.96
N GLY A 141 9.66 -9.04 -24.07
CA GLY A 141 10.35 -7.77 -24.28
C GLY A 141 9.42 -6.52 -24.21
N SER A 142 8.11 -6.68 -24.15
CA SER A 142 7.18 -5.55 -24.04
C SER A 142 7.19 -4.91 -22.64
N PHE A 143 7.74 -5.60 -21.66
CA PHE A 143 7.87 -5.12 -20.28
C PHE A 143 9.14 -4.28 -20.11
N SER A 144 9.21 -3.17 -20.84
CA SER A 144 10.34 -2.25 -20.81
C SER A 144 10.02 -0.97 -20.07
N ALA A 145 10.88 -0.56 -19.14
CA ALA A 145 10.79 0.67 -18.34
C ALA A 145 9.40 0.88 -17.70
N LYS A 146 8.74 -0.21 -17.30
CA LYS A 146 7.43 -0.13 -16.62
C LYS A 146 7.61 0.46 -15.23
N GLN A 147 6.83 1.51 -14.96
CA GLN A 147 6.92 2.24 -13.70
C GLN A 147 5.98 1.65 -12.64
N PHE A 148 6.51 1.51 -11.43
CA PHE A 148 5.78 1.16 -10.23
C PHE A 148 5.77 2.37 -9.31
N GLN A 149 4.59 2.88 -8.96
CA GLN A 149 4.44 3.90 -7.92
C GLN A 149 4.61 3.22 -6.57
N ILE A 150 5.72 3.53 -5.90
CA ILE A 150 6.15 2.90 -4.65
C ILE A 150 6.03 3.83 -3.43
N GLY A 151 5.63 5.07 -3.61
CA GLY A 151 5.44 6.03 -2.54
C GLY A 151 4.11 6.79 -2.64
N ALA A 152 3.85 7.66 -1.64
CA ALA A 152 2.61 8.40 -1.50
C ALA A 152 2.51 9.61 -2.43
N PHE A 153 3.65 10.12 -2.91
CA PHE A 153 3.73 11.37 -3.68
C PHE A 153 4.13 11.14 -5.14
N SER A 154 3.81 12.10 -5.98
CA SER A 154 4.20 12.08 -7.39
C SER A 154 5.73 12.08 -7.52
N GLY A 155 6.26 11.21 -8.39
CA GLY A 155 7.69 11.06 -8.60
C GLY A 155 8.35 9.97 -7.75
N GLU A 156 7.67 9.44 -6.75
CA GLU A 156 8.14 8.30 -5.95
C GLU A 156 7.84 6.99 -6.67
N ASN A 157 8.51 6.78 -7.80
CA ASN A 157 8.36 5.61 -8.63
C ASN A 157 9.72 4.91 -8.86
N THR A 158 9.65 3.65 -9.20
CA THR A 158 10.78 2.85 -9.68
C THR A 158 10.38 2.19 -10.99
N SER A 159 11.37 1.89 -11.84
CA SER A 159 11.11 1.24 -13.12
C SER A 159 11.79 -0.12 -13.18
N LEU A 160 11.15 -1.05 -13.85
CA LEU A 160 11.69 -2.37 -14.14
C LEU A 160 11.62 -2.63 -15.65
N THR A 161 12.69 -3.22 -16.17
CA THR A 161 12.74 -3.77 -17.53
C THR A 161 13.02 -5.26 -17.42
N ILE A 162 12.23 -6.06 -18.11
CA ILE A 162 12.46 -7.50 -18.28
C ILE A 162 12.80 -7.69 -19.76
N ALA A 163 13.96 -8.25 -20.01
CA ALA A 163 14.40 -8.55 -21.37
C ALA A 163 13.54 -9.67 -21.97
N ASP A 164 13.45 -9.67 -23.29
CA ASP A 164 12.85 -10.77 -24.02
C ASP A 164 13.67 -12.03 -23.85
N THR A 165 12.98 -13.16 -23.67
CA THR A 165 13.61 -14.47 -23.42
C THR A 165 13.08 -15.55 -24.38
N ASP A 166 12.56 -15.14 -25.54
CA ASP A 166 12.24 -16.08 -26.60
C ASP A 166 13.53 -16.68 -27.23
N ALA A 167 13.37 -17.74 -28.01
CA ALA A 167 14.51 -18.44 -28.61
C ALA A 167 15.33 -17.54 -29.55
N ALA A 168 14.67 -16.60 -30.26
CA ALA A 168 15.33 -15.68 -31.18
C ALA A 168 16.17 -14.62 -30.43
N SER A 169 15.62 -14.00 -29.38
CA SER A 169 16.30 -13.02 -28.55
C SER A 169 17.48 -13.64 -27.78
N LEU A 170 17.36 -14.91 -27.42
CA LEU A 170 18.44 -15.69 -26.83
C LEU A 170 19.47 -16.22 -27.85
N SER A 171 19.25 -15.97 -29.17
CA SER A 171 20.12 -16.39 -30.28
C SER A 171 20.31 -17.92 -30.36
N ILE A 172 19.26 -18.68 -30.05
CA ILE A 172 19.23 -20.13 -30.06
C ILE A 172 18.19 -20.72 -31.01
N ASP A 173 17.43 -19.90 -31.74
CA ASP A 173 16.38 -20.32 -32.65
C ASP A 173 16.91 -21.12 -33.86
N ALA A 174 18.12 -20.84 -34.31
CA ALA A 174 18.76 -21.43 -35.48
C ALA A 174 19.93 -22.33 -35.16
N ILE A 175 19.98 -22.98 -33.98
CA ILE A 175 21.06 -23.91 -33.63
C ILE A 175 20.98 -25.17 -34.49
N ASP A 176 22.14 -25.61 -35.02
CA ASP A 176 22.29 -26.84 -35.77
C ASP A 176 23.10 -27.87 -34.99
N MET A 177 22.49 -29.00 -34.70
CA MET A 177 23.11 -30.12 -33.99
C MET A 177 23.28 -31.35 -34.91
N THR A 178 23.05 -31.19 -36.22
CA THR A 178 23.16 -32.30 -37.20
C THR A 178 24.62 -32.64 -37.52
N THR A 179 25.56 -31.78 -37.12
CA THR A 179 26.99 -32.00 -37.26
C THR A 179 27.70 -31.71 -35.93
N THR A 180 28.82 -32.40 -35.67
CA THR A 180 29.64 -32.17 -34.48
C THR A 180 30.13 -30.73 -34.37
N ALA A 181 30.47 -30.12 -35.48
CA ALA A 181 30.91 -28.70 -35.50
C ALA A 181 29.72 -27.75 -35.14
N GLY A 182 28.56 -28.01 -35.70
CA GLY A 182 27.32 -27.28 -35.38
C GLY A 182 26.93 -27.47 -33.93
N ALA A 183 26.97 -28.70 -33.40
CA ALA A 183 26.68 -28.97 -32.00
C ALA A 183 27.65 -28.24 -31.05
N ASN A 184 28.93 -28.15 -31.36
CA ASN A 184 29.88 -27.34 -30.56
C ASN A 184 29.56 -25.84 -30.61
N ALA A 185 29.18 -25.32 -31.76
CA ALA A 185 28.69 -23.92 -31.86
C ALA A 185 27.38 -23.68 -31.10
N ALA A 186 26.42 -24.60 -31.21
CA ALA A 186 25.19 -24.58 -30.49
C ALA A 186 25.41 -24.60 -28.96
N LEU A 187 26.38 -25.36 -28.49
CA LEU A 187 26.72 -25.42 -27.05
C LEU A 187 27.13 -24.04 -26.51
N ILE A 188 27.93 -23.29 -27.28
CA ILE A 188 28.34 -21.92 -26.92
C ILE A 188 27.14 -21.00 -26.83
N SER A 189 26.20 -21.07 -27.82
CA SER A 189 25.01 -20.26 -27.84
C SER A 189 24.08 -20.59 -26.67
N VAL A 190 23.87 -21.88 -26.39
CA VAL A 190 23.01 -22.33 -25.26
C VAL A 190 23.61 -21.94 -23.92
N ASP A 191 24.94 -22.04 -23.73
CA ASP A 191 25.61 -21.61 -22.49
C ASP A 191 25.48 -20.09 -22.29
N ALA A 192 25.56 -19.30 -23.37
CA ALA A 192 25.29 -17.86 -23.34
C ALA A 192 23.84 -17.54 -22.98
N ALA A 193 22.87 -18.28 -23.56
CA ALA A 193 21.45 -18.15 -23.25
C ALA A 193 21.16 -18.45 -21.77
N ILE A 194 21.71 -19.54 -21.21
CA ILE A 194 21.60 -19.88 -19.78
C ILE A 194 22.14 -18.75 -18.91
N SER A 195 23.30 -18.21 -19.27
CA SER A 195 23.88 -17.06 -18.55
C SER A 195 22.98 -15.81 -18.59
N THR A 196 22.39 -15.52 -19.76
CA THR A 196 21.46 -14.39 -19.93
C THR A 196 20.20 -14.55 -19.07
N VAL A 197 19.59 -15.74 -19.08
CA VAL A 197 18.41 -16.04 -18.23
C VAL A 197 18.78 -15.98 -16.75
N ALA A 198 19.95 -16.49 -16.35
CA ALA A 198 20.40 -16.43 -14.96
C ALA A 198 20.63 -14.96 -14.50
N MET A 199 21.22 -14.12 -15.35
CA MET A 199 21.37 -12.69 -15.07
C MET A 199 20.02 -11.98 -14.97
N ALA A 200 19.06 -12.29 -15.84
CA ALA A 200 17.70 -11.73 -15.77
C ALA A 200 17.02 -12.09 -14.44
N ARG A 201 17.09 -13.35 -14.02
CA ARG A 201 16.59 -13.81 -12.71
C ARG A 201 17.29 -13.10 -11.55
N GLY A 202 18.60 -12.96 -11.62
CA GLY A 202 19.38 -12.23 -10.61
C GLY A 202 18.94 -10.75 -10.49
N THR A 203 18.69 -10.11 -11.62
CA THR A 203 18.18 -8.72 -11.66
C THR A 203 16.79 -8.61 -11.06
N LEU A 204 15.89 -9.54 -11.37
CA LEU A 204 14.55 -9.60 -10.80
C LEU A 204 14.58 -9.81 -9.28
N GLY A 205 15.41 -10.76 -8.81
CA GLY A 205 15.60 -11.01 -7.37
C GLY A 205 16.18 -9.79 -6.63
N ALA A 206 17.17 -9.11 -7.22
CA ALA A 206 17.73 -7.89 -6.66
C ALA A 206 16.68 -6.74 -6.62
N PHE A 207 15.87 -6.60 -7.66
CA PHE A 207 14.79 -5.62 -7.70
C PHE A 207 13.71 -5.92 -6.64
N GLN A 208 13.32 -7.18 -6.51
CA GLN A 208 12.34 -7.60 -5.50
C GLN A 208 12.84 -7.29 -4.09
N SER A 209 14.00 -7.83 -3.71
CA SER A 209 14.49 -7.74 -2.33
C SER A 209 15.05 -6.34 -2.02
N GLY A 210 15.87 -5.79 -2.91
CA GLY A 210 16.57 -4.53 -2.70
C GLY A 210 15.70 -3.29 -2.87
N THR A 211 14.71 -3.35 -3.77
CA THR A 211 13.87 -2.18 -4.08
C THR A 211 12.46 -2.35 -3.50
N LEU A 212 11.72 -3.38 -3.90
CA LEU A 212 10.32 -3.51 -3.54
C LEU A 212 10.12 -3.83 -2.05
N GLU A 213 10.77 -4.86 -1.54
CA GLU A 213 10.62 -5.28 -0.13
C GLU A 213 11.21 -4.26 0.84
N ALA A 214 12.37 -3.69 0.52
CA ALA A 214 12.97 -2.63 1.33
C ALA A 214 12.07 -1.40 1.42
N THR A 215 11.50 -0.97 0.28
CA THR A 215 10.57 0.17 0.25
C THR A 215 9.26 -0.16 0.95
N LYS A 216 8.73 -1.39 0.81
CA LYS A 216 7.53 -1.83 1.54
C LYS A 216 7.74 -1.73 3.05
N ASN A 217 8.87 -2.20 3.56
CA ASN A 217 9.19 -2.16 4.98
C ASN A 217 9.32 -0.71 5.48
N ASN A 218 9.96 0.17 4.71
CA ASN A 218 10.05 1.59 5.03
C ASN A 218 8.67 2.26 5.05
N ASN A 219 7.86 2.05 4.01
CA ASN A 219 6.50 2.60 3.92
C ASN A 219 5.60 2.09 5.05
N THR A 220 5.75 0.83 5.45
CA THR A 220 5.00 0.26 6.57
C THR A 220 5.38 0.93 7.89
N SER A 221 6.67 1.18 8.10
CA SER A 221 7.15 1.89 9.30
C SER A 221 6.68 3.34 9.32
N GLN A 222 6.71 4.03 8.18
CA GLN A 222 6.18 5.39 8.04
C GLN A 222 4.66 5.43 8.30
N LEU A 223 3.93 4.46 7.74
CA LEU A 223 2.48 4.33 7.92
C LEU A 223 2.12 4.22 9.41
N VAL A 224 2.79 3.35 10.15
CA VAL A 224 2.56 3.17 11.60
C VAL A 224 2.87 4.44 12.39
N ASN A 225 4.00 5.11 12.06
CA ASN A 225 4.37 6.35 12.73
C ASN A 225 3.38 7.50 12.44
N LEU A 226 2.90 7.60 11.20
CA LEU A 226 1.90 8.62 10.83
C LEU A 226 0.54 8.33 11.45
N GLN A 227 0.13 7.07 11.54
CA GLN A 227 -1.10 6.68 12.24
C GLN A 227 -1.01 7.00 13.73
N ALA A 228 0.13 6.75 14.37
CA ALA A 228 0.35 7.12 15.76
C ALA A 228 0.34 8.64 15.97
N ALA A 229 0.93 9.40 15.05
CA ALA A 229 0.93 10.87 15.11
C ALA A 229 -0.48 11.44 14.88
N GLU A 230 -1.25 10.89 13.94
CA GLU A 230 -2.64 11.30 13.67
C GLU A 230 -3.53 10.96 14.86
N SER A 231 -3.39 9.78 15.46
CA SER A 231 -4.10 9.37 16.66
C SER A 231 -3.83 10.32 17.83
N ASN A 232 -2.56 10.65 18.10
CA ASN A 232 -2.19 11.60 19.16
C ASN A 232 -2.77 13.01 18.95
N LEU A 233 -2.99 13.39 17.69
CA LEU A 233 -3.53 14.71 17.35
C LEU A 233 -5.06 14.73 17.39
N ARG A 234 -5.72 13.67 16.98
CA ARG A 234 -7.15 13.66 16.68
C ARG A 234 -8.00 12.81 17.60
N ASP A 235 -7.45 11.76 18.19
CA ASP A 235 -8.22 10.86 19.03
C ASP A 235 -8.51 11.47 20.40
N THR A 236 -9.67 11.11 20.96
CA THR A 236 -10.08 11.54 22.29
C THR A 236 -9.51 10.60 23.36
N ASP A 237 -8.91 11.17 24.39
CA ASP A 237 -8.68 10.48 25.65
C ASP A 237 -10.04 10.25 26.36
N TYR A 238 -10.55 9.03 26.23
CA TYR A 238 -11.85 8.66 26.80
C TYR A 238 -11.94 8.87 28.31
N GLN A 239 -10.88 8.64 29.07
CA GLN A 239 -10.92 8.79 30.53
C GLN A 239 -11.09 10.26 30.91
N LYS A 240 -10.34 11.13 30.25
CA LYS A 240 -10.42 12.59 30.45
C LYS A 240 -11.77 13.13 29.98
N GLU A 241 -12.28 12.65 28.86
CA GLU A 241 -13.53 13.17 28.29
C GLU A 241 -14.75 12.69 29.07
N ILE A 242 -14.76 11.45 29.61
CA ILE A 242 -15.81 10.97 30.52
C ILE A 242 -15.83 11.80 31.82
N ALA A 243 -14.65 12.13 32.38
CA ALA A 243 -14.58 13.00 33.56
C ALA A 243 -15.14 14.41 33.25
N SER A 244 -14.82 14.96 32.08
CA SER A 244 -15.34 16.25 31.60
C SER A 244 -16.84 16.19 31.42
N PHE A 245 -17.34 15.17 30.73
CA PHE A 245 -18.77 14.93 30.51
C PHE A 245 -19.55 14.88 31.83
N THR A 246 -19.09 14.07 32.78
CA THR A 246 -19.73 13.93 34.10
C THR A 246 -19.73 15.27 34.86
N SER A 247 -18.62 16.02 34.80
CA SER A 247 -18.54 17.33 35.42
C SER A 247 -19.54 18.33 34.79
N GLU A 248 -19.66 18.38 33.46
CA GLU A 248 -20.58 19.27 32.77
C GLU A 248 -22.05 18.82 32.97
N GLN A 249 -22.31 17.52 33.10
CA GLN A 249 -23.65 17.00 33.45
C GLN A 249 -24.08 17.48 34.85
N ILE A 250 -23.18 17.37 35.83
CA ILE A 250 -23.43 17.89 37.19
C ILE A 250 -23.64 19.40 37.17
N ARG A 251 -22.81 20.16 36.43
CA ARG A 251 -22.95 21.62 36.29
C ARG A 251 -24.23 22.01 35.64
N SER A 252 -24.69 21.30 34.64
CA SER A 252 -26.00 21.55 33.98
C SER A 252 -27.17 21.34 34.96
N GLN A 253 -27.11 20.27 35.77
CA GLN A 253 -28.11 20.00 36.80
C GLN A 253 -28.13 21.11 37.87
N VAL A 254 -26.95 21.50 38.36
CA VAL A 254 -26.84 22.60 39.34
C VAL A 254 -27.31 23.93 38.75
N ALA A 255 -26.93 24.24 37.50
CA ALA A 255 -27.35 25.46 36.82
C ALA A 255 -28.87 25.54 36.64
N SER A 256 -29.56 24.42 36.34
CA SER A 256 -31.01 24.35 36.26
C SER A 256 -31.68 24.63 37.62
N THR A 257 -31.13 24.09 38.70
CA THR A 257 -31.61 24.32 40.07
C THR A 257 -31.43 25.77 40.49
N VAL A 258 -30.24 26.36 40.22
CA VAL A 258 -29.95 27.77 40.49
C VAL A 258 -30.88 28.70 39.70
N LEU A 259 -31.15 28.38 38.43
CA LEU A 259 -32.12 29.13 37.61
C LEU A 259 -33.53 29.11 38.24
N GLY A 260 -33.94 27.94 38.73
CA GLY A 260 -35.21 27.79 39.47
C GLY A 260 -35.27 28.67 40.73
N MET A 261 -34.21 28.66 41.54
CA MET A 261 -34.10 29.52 42.74
C MET A 261 -34.07 31.02 42.39
N ALA A 262 -33.36 31.40 41.34
CA ALA A 262 -33.29 32.79 40.89
C ALA A 262 -34.65 33.34 40.42
N ASN A 263 -35.45 32.47 39.78
CA ASN A 263 -36.81 32.81 39.37
C ASN A 263 -37.78 32.93 40.58
N GLN A 264 -37.64 32.03 41.58
CA GLN A 264 -38.46 32.06 42.80
C GLN A 264 -38.20 33.31 43.64
N SER A 265 -36.93 33.75 43.73
CA SER A 265 -36.60 34.97 44.48
C SER A 265 -37.27 36.23 43.90
N SER A 266 -37.45 36.34 42.60
CA SER A 266 -38.19 37.42 41.98
C SER A 266 -39.70 37.37 42.27
N GLN A 267 -40.27 36.17 42.33
CA GLN A 267 -41.69 35.99 42.67
C GLN A 267 -41.97 36.37 44.13
N GLN A 268 -41.06 36.05 45.05
CA GLN A 268 -41.18 36.51 46.47
C GLN A 268 -41.22 38.01 46.62
N ILE A 269 -40.36 38.71 45.83
CA ILE A 269 -40.37 40.18 45.84
C ILE A 269 -41.71 40.75 45.33
N VAL A 270 -42.28 40.19 44.28
CA VAL A 270 -43.57 40.57 43.74
C VAL A 270 -44.71 40.26 44.74
N SER A 271 -44.64 39.17 45.51
CA SER A 271 -45.62 38.84 46.54
C SER A 271 -45.56 39.76 47.73
N LEU A 272 -44.34 40.24 48.11
CA LEU A 272 -44.18 41.25 49.18
C LEU A 272 -44.67 42.67 48.79
N LEU A 273 -44.71 42.98 47.50
CA LEU A 273 -45.23 44.24 46.98
C LEU A 273 -46.75 44.22 46.79
N ARG A 274 -47.41 43.02 46.82
CA ARG A 274 -48.87 42.87 46.69
C ARG A 274 -49.58 42.66 48.00
N GLY A 275 -48.89 42.41 49.10
CA GLY A 275 -49.43 42.31 50.46
C GLY A 275 -49.26 43.63 51.15
#